data_17fac12a5a911354af383209eb5fadd4
#
_entry.id   17fac12a5a911354af383209eb5fadd4
#
_cell.length_a   1.000
_cell.length_b   1.000
_cell.length_c   1.000
_cell.angle_alpha   90.00
_cell.angle_beta   90.00
_cell.angle_gamma   90.00
#
_symmetry.space_group_name_H-M   'P 1'
#
loop_
_entity.id
_entity.type
_entity.pdbx_description
1 polymer ?
#
loop_
_entity_poly.entity_id
_entity_poly.type
_entity_poly.pdbx_seq_one_letter_code
_entity_poly.pdbx_strand_id
1 'polypeptide(L)'
;MRNFILRRLLQTLPMLLLASFIIFLLFAKTPGDFIDGNITLTAARAAELKAIYGLDQPLLTRYLNWLGQLLRGDLGFSLQYQIPVSQLLNQYIWNSFLLASVALVFYWGIGLAVGVVSALRPGSWFDHLVSVAVFAAMSFPTFFLCLLLIKWFAVDLHWLPVGGMTNTGSDESGWQYVLQVAAHLALPVLALVMLQAGSLTRYVRASMLDVVKMDFIRTARAKGLQERTVILKHALRNALLPIITLLGFELPGLFSGAIITEKVFNWPGAGHIHIDSLAARDYPVLMGFTLFLAVLTIVGNLLADVLYAWADPRIRVRS
;
A
#
# COMPACT_ATOMS: atom_id res chain seq x y z
N MET A 1 -10.18 25.72 -9.01
CA MET A 1 -10.19 24.27 -9.14
C MET A 1 -9.66 23.80 -10.51
N ARG A 2 -10.27 24.16 -11.64
CA ARG A 2 -9.83 23.69 -12.98
C ARG A 2 -8.35 24.02 -13.26
N ASN A 3 -7.92 25.27 -13.04
CA ASN A 3 -6.52 25.69 -13.29
C ASN A 3 -5.53 25.01 -12.31
N PHE A 4 -5.94 24.80 -11.06
CA PHE A 4 -5.14 24.05 -10.08
C PHE A 4 -4.91 22.61 -10.53
N ILE A 5 -5.98 21.90 -10.91
CA ILE A 5 -5.89 20.51 -11.41
C ILE A 5 -5.04 20.44 -12.67
N LEU A 6 -5.26 21.35 -13.65
CA LEU A 6 -4.48 21.39 -14.89
C LEU A 6 -2.99 21.62 -14.63
N ARG A 7 -2.63 22.55 -13.74
CA ARG A 7 -1.24 22.80 -13.36
C ARG A 7 -0.60 21.58 -12.71
N ARG A 8 -1.35 20.91 -11.82
CA ARG A 8 -0.87 19.67 -11.18
C ARG A 8 -0.67 18.55 -12.20
N LEU A 9 -1.61 18.35 -13.12
CA LEU A 9 -1.49 17.37 -14.20
C LEU A 9 -0.28 17.66 -15.10
N LEU A 10 -0.04 18.92 -15.46
CA LEU A 10 1.14 19.29 -16.23
C LEU A 10 2.45 19.03 -15.47
N GLN A 11 2.47 19.18 -14.16
CA GLN A 11 3.62 18.86 -13.32
C GLN A 11 3.86 17.35 -13.18
N THR A 12 2.81 16.51 -13.32
CA THR A 12 2.97 15.05 -13.21
C THR A 12 3.67 14.44 -14.43
N LEU A 13 3.55 15.02 -15.62
CA LEU A 13 4.18 14.50 -16.83
C LEU A 13 5.71 14.41 -16.72
N PRO A 14 6.45 15.50 -16.39
CA PRO A 14 7.90 15.40 -16.22
C PRO A 14 8.30 14.48 -15.05
N MET A 15 7.48 14.41 -13.99
CA MET A 15 7.71 13.49 -12.88
C MET A 15 7.60 12.02 -13.32
N LEU A 16 6.58 11.68 -14.12
CA LEU A 16 6.42 10.32 -14.67
C LEU A 16 7.55 9.97 -15.63
N LEU A 17 7.97 10.89 -16.50
CA LEU A 17 9.10 10.66 -17.40
C LEU A 17 10.38 10.43 -16.63
N LEU A 18 10.66 11.24 -15.60
CA LEU A 18 11.83 11.09 -14.75
C LEU A 18 11.77 9.74 -13.97
N ALA A 19 10.63 9.42 -13.38
CA ALA A 19 10.42 8.16 -12.67
C ALA A 19 10.62 6.97 -13.61
N SER A 20 10.03 6.99 -14.81
CA SER A 20 10.21 5.92 -15.80
C SER A 20 11.66 5.75 -16.21
N PHE A 21 12.41 6.84 -16.40
CA PHE A 21 13.82 6.80 -16.72
C PHE A 21 14.67 6.21 -15.57
N ILE A 22 14.39 6.63 -14.34
CA ILE A 22 15.10 6.12 -13.16
C ILE A 22 14.82 4.63 -12.96
N ILE A 23 13.55 4.19 -13.08
CA ILE A 23 13.15 2.79 -12.99
C ILE A 23 13.87 1.98 -14.05
N PHE A 24 13.81 2.42 -15.31
CA PHE A 24 14.49 1.75 -16.40
C PHE A 24 16.01 1.66 -16.17
N LEU A 25 16.66 2.77 -15.77
CA LEU A 25 18.09 2.84 -15.52
C LEU A 25 18.52 1.89 -14.40
N LEU A 26 17.75 1.81 -13.33
CA LEU A 26 18.00 0.95 -12.19
C LEU A 26 18.07 -0.52 -12.64
N PHE A 27 17.06 -0.99 -13.34
CA PHE A 27 17.03 -2.39 -13.81
C PHE A 27 17.97 -2.66 -14.97
N ALA A 28 18.17 -1.70 -15.89
CA ALA A 28 19.11 -1.86 -17.00
C ALA A 28 20.58 -1.91 -16.58
N LYS A 29 20.93 -1.33 -15.41
CA LYS A 29 22.30 -1.39 -14.84
C LYS A 29 22.48 -2.50 -13.81
N THR A 30 21.41 -3.19 -13.41
CA THR A 30 21.54 -4.33 -12.49
C THR A 30 22.25 -5.47 -13.19
N PRO A 31 23.31 -6.06 -12.59
CA PRO A 31 24.07 -7.11 -13.23
C PRO A 31 23.27 -8.41 -13.32
N GLY A 32 23.30 -9.02 -14.52
CA GLY A 32 22.56 -10.24 -14.84
C GLY A 32 21.06 -9.97 -15.07
N ASP A 33 20.46 -10.80 -15.89
CA ASP A 33 19.04 -10.81 -16.20
C ASP A 33 18.49 -12.23 -16.05
N PHE A 34 17.20 -12.43 -16.34
CA PHE A 34 16.56 -13.75 -16.32
C PHE A 34 17.29 -14.77 -17.23
N ILE A 35 17.80 -14.31 -18.37
CA ILE A 35 18.54 -15.16 -19.33
C ILE A 35 19.87 -15.59 -18.73
N ASP A 36 20.61 -14.66 -18.10
CA ASP A 36 21.88 -14.94 -17.42
C ASP A 36 21.71 -15.85 -16.20
N GLY A 37 20.58 -15.77 -15.52
CA GLY A 37 20.25 -16.63 -14.37
C GLY A 37 19.84 -18.03 -14.74
N ASN A 38 19.56 -18.30 -16.01
CA ASN A 38 19.09 -19.62 -16.46
C ASN A 38 20.24 -20.53 -16.85
N ILE A 39 20.66 -21.40 -15.91
CA ILE A 39 21.76 -22.35 -16.07
C ILE A 39 21.52 -23.42 -17.14
N THR A 40 20.30 -23.57 -17.66
CA THR A 40 19.99 -24.57 -18.71
C THR A 40 20.24 -24.03 -20.12
N LEU A 41 20.45 -22.72 -20.27
CA LEU A 41 20.70 -22.09 -21.57
C LEU A 41 22.18 -22.20 -21.96
N THR A 42 22.43 -22.60 -23.22
CA THR A 42 23.78 -22.50 -23.80
C THR A 42 24.13 -21.03 -24.05
N ALA A 43 25.42 -20.68 -24.03
CA ALA A 43 25.88 -19.31 -24.29
C ALA A 43 25.38 -18.76 -25.64
N ALA A 44 25.33 -19.60 -26.69
CA ALA A 44 24.82 -19.24 -28.01
C ALA A 44 23.31 -18.89 -27.95
N ARG A 45 22.52 -19.69 -27.24
CA ARG A 45 21.07 -19.43 -27.08
C ARG A 45 20.79 -18.23 -26.22
N ALA A 46 21.59 -18.01 -25.18
CA ALA A 46 21.50 -16.80 -24.36
C ALA A 46 21.79 -15.53 -25.18
N ALA A 47 22.82 -15.53 -26.02
CA ALA A 47 23.14 -14.41 -26.91
C ALA A 47 22.01 -14.16 -27.93
N GLU A 48 21.43 -15.19 -28.52
CA GLU A 48 20.30 -15.08 -29.44
C GLU A 48 19.06 -14.45 -28.75
N LEU A 49 18.73 -14.93 -27.55
CA LEU A 49 17.62 -14.35 -26.78
C LEU A 49 17.87 -12.89 -26.42
N LYS A 50 19.09 -12.53 -26.01
CA LYS A 50 19.44 -11.12 -25.73
C LYS A 50 19.28 -10.23 -26.97
N ALA A 51 19.63 -10.72 -28.15
CA ALA A 51 19.42 -9.99 -29.41
C ALA A 51 17.92 -9.83 -29.73
N ILE A 52 17.13 -10.92 -29.56
CA ILE A 52 15.66 -10.89 -29.79
C ILE A 52 14.98 -9.87 -28.86
N TYR A 53 15.37 -9.81 -27.57
CA TYR A 53 14.82 -8.86 -26.59
C TYR A 53 15.51 -7.49 -26.64
N GLY A 54 16.49 -7.28 -27.55
CA GLY A 54 17.21 -6.02 -27.72
C GLY A 54 18.05 -5.62 -26.51
N LEU A 55 18.46 -6.57 -25.67
CA LEU A 55 19.24 -6.31 -24.46
C LEU A 55 20.71 -5.95 -24.77
N ASP A 56 21.16 -6.20 -25.97
CA ASP A 56 22.48 -5.86 -26.54
C ASP A 56 22.55 -4.43 -27.10
N GLN A 57 21.40 -3.75 -27.22
CA GLN A 57 21.35 -2.39 -27.77
C GLN A 57 21.84 -1.32 -26.78
N PRO A 58 22.27 -0.15 -27.29
CA PRO A 58 22.63 0.98 -26.43
C PRO A 58 21.49 1.38 -25.48
N LEU A 59 21.85 1.77 -24.26
CA LEU A 59 20.91 2.03 -23.16
C LEU A 59 19.79 3.03 -23.54
N LEU A 60 20.14 4.08 -24.25
CA LEU A 60 19.16 5.09 -24.69
C LEU A 60 18.14 4.51 -25.69
N THR A 61 18.61 3.70 -26.63
CA THR A 61 17.72 3.00 -27.60
C THR A 61 16.77 2.06 -26.88
N ARG A 62 17.27 1.28 -25.94
CA ARG A 62 16.45 0.41 -25.09
C ARG A 62 15.40 1.18 -24.32
N TYR A 63 15.77 2.32 -23.72
CA TYR A 63 14.82 3.16 -23.00
C TYR A 63 13.72 3.72 -23.93
N LEU A 64 14.09 4.26 -25.08
CA LEU A 64 13.12 4.83 -26.02
C LEU A 64 12.17 3.77 -26.59
N ASN A 65 12.66 2.57 -26.88
CA ASN A 65 11.85 1.45 -27.33
C ASN A 65 10.86 1.02 -26.23
N TRP A 66 11.35 0.85 -24.99
CA TRP A 66 10.51 0.52 -23.84
C TRP A 66 9.47 1.61 -23.55
N LEU A 67 9.87 2.88 -23.58
CA LEU A 67 8.94 4.00 -23.40
C LEU A 67 7.87 4.03 -24.50
N GLY A 68 8.27 3.75 -25.75
CA GLY A 68 7.33 3.65 -26.87
C GLY A 68 6.31 2.51 -26.70
N GLN A 69 6.71 1.35 -26.18
CA GLN A 69 5.80 0.25 -25.85
C GLN A 69 4.87 0.66 -24.70
N LEU A 70 5.41 1.26 -23.66
CA LEU A 70 4.66 1.74 -22.50
C LEU A 70 3.55 2.74 -22.88
N LEU A 71 3.85 3.69 -23.78
CA LEU A 71 2.87 4.67 -24.27
C LEU A 71 1.74 4.02 -25.10
N ARG A 72 1.94 2.80 -25.59
CA ARG A 72 0.92 1.96 -26.24
C ARG A 72 0.18 1.05 -25.27
N GLY A 73 0.49 1.12 -23.97
CA GLY A 73 -0.10 0.27 -22.94
C GLY A 73 0.54 -1.11 -22.80
N ASP A 74 1.67 -1.35 -23.48
CA ASP A 74 2.42 -2.59 -23.39
C ASP A 74 3.48 -2.47 -22.28
N LEU A 75 3.29 -3.21 -21.19
CA LEU A 75 4.21 -3.29 -20.05
C LEU A 75 5.33 -4.32 -20.26
N GLY A 76 5.34 -5.01 -21.40
CA GLY A 76 6.28 -6.08 -21.72
C GLY A 76 5.75 -7.47 -21.40
N PHE A 77 6.64 -8.45 -21.52
CA PHE A 77 6.34 -9.87 -21.37
C PHE A 77 7.17 -10.48 -20.23
N SER A 78 6.53 -11.20 -19.33
CA SER A 78 7.20 -11.92 -18.25
C SER A 78 7.93 -13.15 -18.80
N LEU A 79 9.21 -13.24 -18.53
CA LEU A 79 10.03 -14.39 -18.93
C LEU A 79 9.84 -15.59 -17.99
N GLN A 80 9.49 -15.34 -16.75
CA GLN A 80 9.21 -16.36 -15.74
C GLN A 80 7.82 -16.99 -15.92
N TYR A 81 6.80 -16.15 -16.07
CA TYR A 81 5.40 -16.60 -16.12
C TYR A 81 4.90 -16.85 -17.54
N GLN A 82 5.66 -16.47 -18.56
CA GLN A 82 5.34 -16.65 -19.99
C GLN A 82 3.99 -16.02 -20.42
N ILE A 83 3.63 -14.89 -19.83
CA ILE A 83 2.43 -14.11 -20.15
C ILE A 83 2.73 -12.61 -20.17
N PRO A 84 1.91 -11.77 -20.81
CA PRO A 84 2.05 -10.32 -20.74
C PRO A 84 1.99 -9.80 -19.30
N VAL A 85 2.87 -8.84 -18.97
CA VAL A 85 2.95 -8.25 -17.62
C VAL A 85 1.63 -7.61 -17.20
N SER A 86 0.90 -6.98 -18.13
CA SER A 86 -0.42 -6.41 -17.87
C SER A 86 -1.44 -7.46 -17.42
N GLN A 87 -1.43 -8.64 -18.05
CA GLN A 87 -2.30 -9.75 -17.67
C GLN A 87 -1.91 -10.32 -16.31
N LEU A 88 -0.60 -10.50 -16.07
CA LEU A 88 -0.07 -10.96 -14.79
C LEU A 88 -0.48 -10.02 -13.66
N LEU A 89 -0.26 -8.72 -13.81
CA LEU A 89 -0.63 -7.73 -12.81
C LEU A 89 -2.14 -7.75 -12.55
N ASN A 90 -2.97 -7.81 -13.58
CA ASN A 90 -4.42 -7.82 -13.43
C ASN A 90 -4.93 -9.04 -12.65
N GLN A 91 -4.27 -10.19 -12.76
CA GLN A 91 -4.65 -11.40 -12.00
C GLN A 91 -4.49 -11.23 -10.49
N TYR A 92 -3.43 -10.54 -10.06
CA TYR A 92 -2.99 -10.55 -8.66
C TYR A 92 -3.26 -9.25 -7.91
N ILE A 93 -3.37 -8.14 -8.62
CA ILE A 93 -3.50 -6.81 -8.01
C ILE A 93 -4.79 -6.66 -7.19
N TRP A 94 -5.88 -7.28 -7.63
CA TRP A 94 -7.16 -7.22 -6.95
C TRP A 94 -7.16 -7.99 -5.62
N ASN A 95 -6.34 -9.03 -5.51
CA ASN A 95 -6.16 -9.75 -4.26
C ASN A 95 -5.38 -8.89 -3.25
N SER A 96 -4.35 -8.17 -3.68
CA SER A 96 -3.67 -7.18 -2.83
C SER A 96 -4.61 -6.06 -2.43
N PHE A 97 -5.41 -5.55 -3.36
CA PHE A 97 -6.41 -4.51 -3.08
C PHE A 97 -7.44 -4.97 -2.06
N LEU A 98 -7.93 -6.20 -2.16
CA LEU A 98 -8.86 -6.79 -1.19
C LEU A 98 -8.23 -6.84 0.21
N LEU A 99 -7.04 -7.46 0.33
CA LEU A 99 -6.32 -7.57 1.60
C LEU A 99 -6.07 -6.20 2.23
N ALA A 100 -5.51 -5.28 1.47
CA ALA A 100 -5.16 -3.94 1.95
C ALA A 100 -6.39 -3.10 2.29
N SER A 101 -7.48 -3.20 1.52
CA SER A 101 -8.73 -2.47 1.79
C SER A 101 -9.39 -2.95 3.07
N VAL A 102 -9.44 -4.27 3.30
CA VAL A 102 -9.97 -4.83 4.55
C VAL A 102 -9.12 -4.39 5.73
N ALA A 103 -7.79 -4.50 5.61
CA ALA A 103 -6.87 -4.04 6.66
C ALA A 103 -7.04 -2.53 6.93
N LEU A 104 -7.15 -1.70 5.88
CA LEU A 104 -7.36 -0.25 5.98
C LEU A 104 -8.60 0.09 6.82
N VAL A 105 -9.73 -0.54 6.53
CA VAL A 105 -10.98 -0.29 7.28
C VAL A 105 -10.78 -0.59 8.77
N PHE A 106 -10.14 -1.72 9.10
CA PHE A 106 -9.92 -2.10 10.49
C PHE A 106 -8.90 -1.20 11.20
N TYR A 107 -7.72 -0.96 10.61
CA TYR A 107 -6.71 -0.16 11.31
C TYR A 107 -7.11 1.33 11.39
N TRP A 108 -7.85 1.87 10.41
CA TRP A 108 -8.42 3.21 10.51
C TRP A 108 -9.50 3.28 11.59
N GLY A 109 -10.41 2.32 11.65
CA GLY A 109 -11.45 2.24 12.68
C GLY A 109 -10.85 2.18 14.09
N ILE A 110 -9.90 1.29 14.30
CA ILE A 110 -9.21 1.11 15.59
C ILE A 110 -8.35 2.33 15.91
N GLY A 111 -7.53 2.80 14.98
CA GLY A 111 -6.62 3.92 15.19
C GLY A 111 -7.35 5.23 15.51
N LEU A 112 -8.46 5.51 14.83
CA LEU A 112 -9.31 6.65 15.13
C LEU A 112 -9.97 6.52 16.51
N ALA A 113 -10.61 5.39 16.80
CA ALA A 113 -11.32 5.18 18.06
C ALA A 113 -10.36 5.25 19.25
N VAL A 114 -9.26 4.49 19.20
CA VAL A 114 -8.28 4.43 20.29
C VAL A 114 -7.54 5.76 20.45
N GLY A 115 -7.16 6.42 19.35
CA GLY A 115 -6.47 7.71 19.38
C GLY A 115 -7.33 8.82 19.99
N VAL A 116 -8.62 8.87 19.65
CA VAL A 116 -9.57 9.82 20.26
C VAL A 116 -9.73 9.55 21.76
N VAL A 117 -9.99 8.30 22.16
CA VAL A 117 -10.18 7.93 23.58
C VAL A 117 -8.93 8.25 24.40
N SER A 118 -7.73 7.91 23.89
CA SER A 118 -6.46 8.27 24.53
C SER A 118 -6.27 9.78 24.72
N ALA A 119 -6.64 10.57 23.70
CA ALA A 119 -6.52 12.03 23.77
C ALA A 119 -7.48 12.69 24.78
N LEU A 120 -8.64 12.06 25.04
CA LEU A 120 -9.62 12.60 25.99
C LEU A 120 -9.22 12.42 27.46
N ARG A 121 -8.36 11.45 27.76
CA ARG A 121 -7.87 11.16 29.11
C ARG A 121 -6.35 10.99 29.08
N PRO A 122 -5.60 12.05 28.76
CA PRO A 122 -4.16 11.99 28.67
C PRO A 122 -3.53 11.65 30.02
N GLY A 123 -2.53 10.79 30.03
CA GLY A 123 -1.89 10.30 31.26
C GLY A 123 -2.68 9.27 32.05
N SER A 124 -3.86 8.84 31.57
CA SER A 124 -4.61 7.73 32.18
C SER A 124 -3.89 6.38 31.98
N TRP A 125 -4.25 5.38 32.79
CA TRP A 125 -3.72 4.02 32.62
C TRP A 125 -4.01 3.47 31.21
N PHE A 126 -5.16 3.79 30.62
CA PHE A 126 -5.52 3.40 29.27
C PHE A 126 -4.57 4.04 28.24
N ASP A 127 -4.30 5.33 28.37
CA ASP A 127 -3.37 6.06 27.49
C ASP A 127 -1.94 5.48 27.58
N HIS A 128 -1.50 5.12 28.78
CA HIS A 128 -0.20 4.44 28.97
C HIS A 128 -0.20 3.04 28.37
N LEU A 129 -1.25 2.25 28.60
CA LEU A 129 -1.36 0.90 28.03
C LEU A 129 -1.35 0.94 26.50
N VAL A 130 -2.14 1.84 25.89
CA VAL A 130 -2.15 2.05 24.42
C VAL A 130 -0.76 2.44 23.94
N SER A 131 -0.10 3.37 24.61
CA SER A 131 1.26 3.79 24.22
C SER A 131 2.24 2.63 24.25
N VAL A 132 2.25 1.83 25.34
CA VAL A 132 3.11 0.64 25.45
C VAL A 132 2.78 -0.38 24.37
N ALA A 133 1.50 -0.68 24.13
CA ALA A 133 1.07 -1.64 23.12
C ALA A 133 1.48 -1.19 21.69
N VAL A 134 1.34 0.10 21.40
CA VAL A 134 1.76 0.68 20.11
C VAL A 134 3.27 0.56 19.91
N PHE A 135 4.07 0.94 20.92
CA PHE A 135 5.53 0.81 20.83
C PHE A 135 5.96 -0.65 20.72
N ALA A 136 5.34 -1.55 21.46
CA ALA A 136 5.62 -2.98 21.39
C ALA A 136 5.30 -3.52 19.98
N ALA A 137 4.12 -3.22 19.42
CA ALA A 137 3.74 -3.67 18.08
C ALA A 137 4.70 -3.15 17.00
N MET A 138 5.14 -1.88 17.08
CA MET A 138 6.07 -1.28 16.13
C MET A 138 7.52 -1.79 16.27
N SER A 139 7.86 -2.42 17.39
CA SER A 139 9.21 -2.96 17.61
C SER A 139 9.41 -4.31 16.92
N PHE A 140 8.35 -5.00 16.53
CA PHE A 140 8.47 -6.28 15.86
C PHE A 140 8.70 -6.10 14.34
N PRO A 141 9.68 -6.83 13.76
CA PRO A 141 9.75 -6.95 12.30
C PRO A 141 8.46 -7.58 11.74
N THR A 142 7.97 -7.06 10.62
CA THR A 142 6.72 -7.52 9.99
C THR A 142 6.68 -9.04 9.80
N PHE A 143 7.74 -9.63 9.23
CA PHE A 143 7.80 -11.07 8.97
C PHE A 143 7.72 -11.90 10.27
N PHE A 144 8.37 -11.41 11.34
CA PHE A 144 8.36 -12.10 12.63
C PHE A 144 6.96 -12.12 13.24
N LEU A 145 6.25 -10.99 13.22
CA LEU A 145 4.87 -10.91 13.69
C LEU A 145 3.95 -11.85 12.89
N CYS A 146 4.09 -11.90 11.57
CA CYS A 146 3.31 -12.81 10.72
C CYS A 146 3.56 -14.27 11.11
N LEU A 147 4.81 -14.68 11.28
CA LEU A 147 5.17 -16.06 11.69
C LEU A 147 4.65 -16.40 13.10
N LEU A 148 4.67 -15.44 14.01
CA LEU A 148 4.12 -15.60 15.38
C LEU A 148 2.61 -15.84 15.33
N LEU A 149 1.87 -15.07 14.52
CA LEU A 149 0.43 -15.24 14.33
C LEU A 149 0.10 -16.59 13.69
N ILE A 150 0.85 -17.02 12.67
CA ILE A 150 0.71 -18.35 12.08
C ILE A 150 0.92 -19.43 13.15
N LYS A 151 2.04 -19.34 13.90
CA LYS A 151 2.36 -20.31 14.95
C LYS A 151 1.21 -20.44 15.95
N TRP A 152 0.76 -19.35 16.53
CA TRP A 152 -0.25 -19.39 17.57
C TRP A 152 -1.63 -19.79 17.05
N PHE A 153 -2.14 -19.12 16.04
CA PHE A 153 -3.54 -19.27 15.62
C PHE A 153 -3.77 -20.38 14.59
N ALA A 154 -2.78 -20.66 13.75
CA ALA A 154 -2.93 -21.70 12.74
C ALA A 154 -2.32 -23.04 13.16
N VAL A 155 -1.12 -23.04 13.80
CA VAL A 155 -0.41 -24.28 14.14
C VAL A 155 -0.79 -24.78 15.54
N ASP A 156 -0.72 -23.93 16.57
CA ASP A 156 -0.94 -24.38 17.97
C ASP A 156 -2.45 -24.53 18.27
N LEU A 157 -3.26 -23.54 17.87
CA LEU A 157 -4.69 -23.50 18.18
C LEU A 157 -5.59 -24.09 17.07
N HIS A 158 -5.11 -24.23 15.85
CA HIS A 158 -5.85 -24.73 14.68
C HIS A 158 -7.15 -23.95 14.41
N TRP A 159 -7.18 -22.64 14.73
CA TRP A 159 -8.37 -21.80 14.56
C TRP A 159 -8.50 -21.22 13.16
N LEU A 160 -7.39 -20.91 12.51
CA LEU A 160 -7.33 -20.21 11.24
C LEU A 160 -6.36 -20.90 10.28
N PRO A 161 -6.52 -20.73 8.97
CA PRO A 161 -5.62 -21.33 7.99
C PRO A 161 -4.21 -20.70 8.06
N VAL A 162 -3.21 -21.48 7.69
CA VAL A 162 -1.80 -21.05 7.66
C VAL A 162 -1.54 -19.97 6.61
N GLY A 163 -2.22 -20.06 5.44
CA GLY A 163 -2.01 -19.13 4.33
C GLY A 163 -2.78 -19.53 3.08
N GLY A 164 -2.52 -18.84 1.97
CA GLY A 164 -3.30 -18.94 0.74
C GLY A 164 -4.53 -18.03 0.77
N MET A 165 -5.38 -18.12 -0.24
CA MET A 165 -6.64 -17.38 -0.35
C MET A 165 -7.86 -18.27 -0.08
N THR A 166 -7.73 -19.55 -0.40
CA THR A 166 -8.75 -20.60 -0.22
C THR A 166 -8.09 -21.91 0.15
N ASN A 167 -8.87 -22.90 0.59
CA ASN A 167 -8.37 -24.24 0.84
C ASN A 167 -7.97 -24.92 -0.48
N THR A 168 -6.86 -25.62 -0.49
CA THR A 168 -6.36 -26.32 -1.68
C THR A 168 -7.36 -27.39 -2.13
N GLY A 169 -7.76 -27.35 -3.41
CA GLY A 169 -8.70 -28.30 -4.00
C GLY A 169 -10.18 -28.05 -3.63
N SER A 170 -10.50 -26.90 -3.07
CA SER A 170 -11.87 -26.51 -2.77
C SER A 170 -12.54 -25.91 -4.02
N ASP A 171 -13.65 -26.50 -4.45
CA ASP A 171 -14.50 -25.99 -5.54
C ASP A 171 -15.72 -25.21 -4.99
N GLU A 172 -15.62 -24.68 -3.78
CA GLU A 172 -16.71 -23.96 -3.16
C GLU A 172 -17.01 -22.65 -3.89
N SER A 173 -18.30 -22.32 -3.97
CA SER A 173 -18.81 -21.12 -4.63
C SER A 173 -19.81 -20.38 -3.75
N GLY A 174 -20.14 -19.15 -4.14
CA GLY A 174 -21.11 -18.34 -3.41
C GLY A 174 -20.65 -17.99 -2.00
N TRP A 175 -21.55 -18.19 -1.01
CA TRP A 175 -21.29 -17.78 0.37
C TRP A 175 -20.16 -18.57 1.06
N GLN A 176 -20.02 -19.83 0.75
CA GLN A 176 -18.94 -20.67 1.30
C GLN A 176 -17.56 -20.19 0.85
N TYR A 177 -17.42 -19.81 -0.42
CA TYR A 177 -16.21 -19.17 -0.93
C TYR A 177 -15.88 -17.90 -0.14
N VAL A 178 -16.88 -17.02 0.10
CA VAL A 178 -16.66 -15.77 0.87
C VAL A 178 -16.17 -16.08 2.29
N LEU A 179 -16.74 -17.07 2.96
CA LEU A 179 -16.31 -17.47 4.30
C LEU A 179 -14.89 -18.04 4.32
N GLN A 180 -14.51 -18.83 3.31
CA GLN A 180 -13.13 -19.31 3.17
C GLN A 180 -12.15 -18.13 2.99
N VAL A 181 -12.43 -17.23 2.05
CA VAL A 181 -11.59 -16.06 1.83
C VAL A 181 -11.48 -15.21 3.10
N ALA A 182 -12.58 -15.02 3.83
CA ALA A 182 -12.58 -14.29 5.09
C ALA A 182 -11.70 -14.95 6.17
N ALA A 183 -11.75 -16.29 6.27
CA ALA A 183 -10.88 -17.02 7.19
C ALA A 183 -9.39 -16.89 6.84
N HIS A 184 -9.05 -16.94 5.55
CA HIS A 184 -7.67 -16.77 5.07
C HIS A 184 -7.17 -15.33 5.17
N LEU A 185 -8.06 -14.33 5.11
CA LEU A 185 -7.77 -12.91 5.32
C LEU A 185 -7.46 -12.59 6.80
N ALA A 186 -8.00 -13.35 7.74
CA ALA A 186 -8.01 -12.98 9.16
C ALA A 186 -6.59 -12.72 9.71
N LEU A 187 -5.65 -13.63 9.53
CA LEU A 187 -4.28 -13.48 10.04
C LEU A 187 -3.48 -12.40 9.29
N PRO A 188 -3.47 -12.34 7.95
CA PRO A 188 -2.83 -11.25 7.22
C PRO A 188 -3.37 -9.87 7.60
N VAL A 189 -4.69 -9.71 7.69
CA VAL A 189 -5.32 -8.46 8.12
C VAL A 189 -4.93 -8.12 9.56
N LEU A 190 -4.96 -9.08 10.48
CA LEU A 190 -4.56 -8.86 11.87
C LEU A 190 -3.11 -8.36 11.97
N ALA A 191 -2.19 -8.96 11.22
CA ALA A 191 -0.80 -8.53 11.16
C ALA A 191 -0.67 -7.07 10.69
N LEU A 192 -1.35 -6.71 9.59
CA LEU A 192 -1.34 -5.35 9.05
C LEU A 192 -1.97 -4.35 10.02
N VAL A 193 -3.08 -4.71 10.65
CA VAL A 193 -3.75 -3.86 11.65
C VAL A 193 -2.84 -3.59 12.84
N MET A 194 -2.18 -4.63 13.39
CA MET A 194 -1.27 -4.46 14.53
C MET A 194 -0.10 -3.51 14.21
N LEU A 195 0.44 -3.57 13.00
CA LEU A 195 1.55 -2.74 12.58
C LEU A 195 1.13 -1.29 12.25
N GLN A 196 -0.03 -1.10 11.63
CA GLN A 196 -0.46 0.19 11.08
C GLN A 196 -1.29 1.02 12.06
N ALA A 197 -2.18 0.37 12.85
CA ALA A 197 -3.08 1.06 13.78
C ALA A 197 -2.34 1.91 14.82
N GLY A 198 -1.15 1.45 15.23
CA GLY A 198 -0.34 2.17 16.22
C GLY A 198 0.12 3.55 15.73
N SER A 199 0.60 3.65 14.50
CA SER A 199 1.04 4.92 13.90
C SER A 199 -0.13 5.89 13.77
N LEU A 200 -1.27 5.40 13.27
CA LEU A 200 -2.48 6.21 13.15
C LEU A 200 -3.01 6.66 14.50
N THR A 201 -3.06 5.76 15.50
CA THR A 201 -3.47 6.08 16.88
C THR A 201 -2.67 7.25 17.45
N ARG A 202 -1.34 7.23 17.32
CA ARG A 202 -0.47 8.32 17.82
C ARG A 202 -0.74 9.62 17.10
N TYR A 203 -0.93 9.56 15.78
CA TYR A 203 -1.21 10.73 14.97
C TYR A 203 -2.56 11.37 15.32
N VAL A 204 -3.60 10.55 15.45
CA VAL A 204 -4.94 10.99 15.88
C VAL A 204 -4.90 11.58 17.27
N ARG A 205 -4.22 10.90 18.22
CA ARG A 205 -4.06 11.37 19.59
C ARG A 205 -3.38 12.74 19.64
N ALA A 206 -2.28 12.93 18.93
CA ALA A 206 -1.57 14.20 18.88
C ALA A 206 -2.46 15.32 18.32
N SER A 207 -3.08 15.09 17.15
CA SER A 207 -3.99 16.05 16.52
C SER A 207 -5.17 16.43 17.41
N MET A 208 -5.76 15.46 18.11
CA MET A 208 -6.86 15.72 19.06
C MET A 208 -6.40 16.56 20.26
N LEU A 209 -5.22 16.26 20.83
CA LEU A 209 -4.66 17.01 21.96
C LEU A 209 -4.41 18.49 21.61
N ASP A 210 -3.98 18.77 20.39
CA ASP A 210 -3.76 20.12 19.91
C ASP A 210 -5.10 20.86 19.76
N VAL A 211 -6.10 20.23 19.14
CA VAL A 211 -7.40 20.83 18.87
C VAL A 211 -8.21 21.07 20.16
N VAL A 212 -8.18 20.15 21.11
CA VAL A 212 -8.96 20.26 22.38
C VAL A 212 -8.53 21.46 23.22
N LYS A 213 -7.31 21.99 23.03
CA LYS A 213 -6.78 23.17 23.74
C LYS A 213 -7.18 24.50 23.08
N MET A 214 -7.75 24.49 21.86
CA MET A 214 -8.06 25.70 21.12
C MET A 214 -9.24 26.48 21.71
N ASP A 215 -9.25 27.80 21.53
CA ASP A 215 -10.25 28.71 22.14
C ASP A 215 -11.69 28.45 21.68
N PHE A 216 -11.88 27.99 20.45
CA PHE A 216 -13.24 27.66 19.98
C PHE A 216 -13.84 26.46 20.72
N ILE A 217 -13.02 25.54 21.23
CA ILE A 217 -13.46 24.43 22.09
C ILE A 217 -13.86 24.95 23.45
N ARG A 218 -13.08 25.89 24.04
CA ARG A 218 -13.43 26.55 25.28
C ARG A 218 -14.77 27.32 25.16
N THR A 219 -14.93 28.01 24.03
CA THR A 219 -16.18 28.72 23.73
C THR A 219 -17.38 27.80 23.61
N ALA A 220 -17.18 26.62 22.95
CA ALA A 220 -18.25 25.63 22.83
C ALA A 220 -18.70 25.08 24.19
N ARG A 221 -17.74 24.81 25.10
CA ARG A 221 -18.03 24.39 26.49
C ARG A 221 -18.71 25.49 27.28
N ALA A 222 -18.24 26.76 27.17
CA ALA A 222 -18.84 27.91 27.84
C ALA A 222 -20.29 28.18 27.41
N LYS A 223 -20.67 27.80 26.19
CA LYS A 223 -22.05 27.82 25.68
C LYS A 223 -22.93 26.69 26.21
N GLY A 224 -22.44 25.83 27.09
CA GLY A 224 -23.19 24.75 27.70
C GLY A 224 -23.44 23.54 26.78
N LEU A 225 -22.68 23.38 25.68
CA LEU A 225 -22.82 22.24 24.81
C LEU A 225 -22.37 20.95 25.54
N GLN A 226 -23.09 19.85 25.30
CA GLN A 226 -22.73 18.56 25.84
C GLN A 226 -21.33 18.16 25.36
N GLU A 227 -20.51 17.59 26.26
CA GLU A 227 -19.10 17.21 25.97
C GLU A 227 -19.00 16.28 24.76
N ARG A 228 -19.93 15.34 24.57
CA ARG A 228 -19.99 14.49 23.39
C ARG A 228 -20.09 15.29 22.08
N THR A 229 -20.90 16.36 22.08
CA THR A 229 -21.05 17.26 20.91
C THR A 229 -19.77 18.06 20.68
N VAL A 230 -19.17 18.58 21.76
CA VAL A 230 -17.89 19.30 21.68
C VAL A 230 -16.81 18.42 21.08
N ILE A 231 -16.70 17.17 21.53
CA ILE A 231 -15.67 16.23 21.05
C ILE A 231 -15.95 15.80 19.61
N LEU A 232 -17.12 15.23 19.31
CA LEU A 232 -17.38 14.61 18.01
C LEU A 232 -17.61 15.66 16.90
N LYS A 233 -18.30 16.74 17.18
CA LYS A 233 -18.66 17.74 16.17
C LYS A 233 -17.64 18.86 16.03
N HIS A 234 -17.02 19.31 17.12
CA HIS A 234 -16.10 20.43 17.11
C HIS A 234 -14.63 20.00 17.13
N ALA A 235 -14.22 19.11 18.03
CA ALA A 235 -12.82 18.70 18.13
C ALA A 235 -12.43 17.72 17.02
N LEU A 236 -13.13 16.60 16.91
CA LEU A 236 -12.78 15.53 15.96
C LEU A 236 -12.83 16.03 14.51
N ARG A 237 -13.84 16.79 14.13
CA ARG A 237 -13.95 17.34 12.77
C ARG A 237 -12.71 18.16 12.38
N ASN A 238 -12.19 18.97 13.30
CA ASN A 238 -11.00 19.79 13.04
C ASN A 238 -9.71 18.95 13.12
N ALA A 239 -9.64 17.98 14.03
CA ALA A 239 -8.52 17.08 14.16
C ALA A 239 -8.38 16.13 12.96
N LEU A 240 -9.48 15.81 12.27
CA LEU A 240 -9.48 14.97 11.07
C LEU A 240 -8.91 15.68 9.82
N LEU A 241 -8.86 17.01 9.76
CA LEU A 241 -8.38 17.73 8.57
C LEU A 241 -6.99 17.26 8.11
N PRO A 242 -5.94 17.23 8.96
CA PRO A 242 -4.64 16.70 8.55
C PRO A 242 -4.65 15.17 8.35
N ILE A 243 -5.58 14.44 8.96
CA ILE A 243 -5.68 12.98 8.85
C ILE A 243 -6.30 12.58 7.50
N ILE A 244 -7.25 13.34 6.97
CA ILE A 244 -7.87 13.11 5.66
C ILE A 244 -6.80 13.12 4.55
N THR A 245 -5.75 13.94 4.66
CA THR A 245 -4.67 13.95 3.67
C THR A 245 -3.88 12.65 3.64
N LEU A 246 -3.79 11.94 4.78
CA LEU A 246 -3.14 10.64 4.85
C LEU A 246 -3.87 9.59 4.00
N LEU A 247 -5.22 9.67 3.88
CA LEU A 247 -5.98 8.75 3.02
C LEU A 247 -5.53 8.77 1.56
N GLY A 248 -5.12 9.94 1.05
CA GLY A 248 -4.61 10.03 -0.32
C GLY A 248 -3.29 9.27 -0.51
N PHE A 249 -2.45 9.22 0.53
CA PHE A 249 -1.20 8.45 0.50
C PHE A 249 -1.40 6.95 0.71
N GLU A 250 -2.56 6.53 1.21
CA GLU A 250 -2.89 5.10 1.33
C GLU A 250 -3.21 4.44 -0.03
N LEU A 251 -3.64 5.21 -1.04
CA LEU A 251 -4.04 4.67 -2.33
C LEU A 251 -2.96 3.79 -3.00
N PRO A 252 -1.70 4.23 -3.11
CA PRO A 252 -0.64 3.36 -3.64
C PRO A 252 -0.46 2.09 -2.79
N GLY A 253 -0.56 2.22 -1.46
CA GLY A 253 -0.47 1.11 -0.52
C GLY A 253 -1.51 0.02 -0.75
N LEU A 254 -2.74 0.39 -1.15
CA LEU A 254 -3.81 -0.57 -1.46
C LEU A 254 -3.46 -1.52 -2.62
N PHE A 255 -2.64 -1.06 -3.55
CA PHE A 255 -2.27 -1.83 -4.73
C PHE A 255 -0.83 -2.35 -4.70
N SER A 256 0.07 -1.70 -3.93
CA SER A 256 1.43 -2.22 -3.75
C SER A 256 1.43 -3.53 -2.96
N GLY A 257 0.35 -3.77 -2.24
CA GLY A 257 0.23 -4.87 -1.33
C GLY A 257 1.16 -4.75 -0.12
N ALA A 258 0.89 -5.57 0.85
CA ALA A 258 1.80 -5.76 1.96
C ALA A 258 2.80 -6.86 1.58
N ILE A 259 3.80 -6.52 0.76
CA ILE A 259 4.73 -7.46 0.11
C ILE A 259 5.20 -8.58 1.04
N ILE A 260 5.68 -8.22 2.25
CA ILE A 260 6.18 -9.19 3.23
C ILE A 260 5.04 -10.05 3.79
N THR A 261 3.91 -9.43 4.10
CA THR A 261 2.73 -10.13 4.64
C THR A 261 2.17 -11.10 3.60
N GLU A 262 2.01 -10.66 2.36
CA GLU A 262 1.56 -11.51 1.26
C GLU A 262 2.49 -12.71 1.05
N LYS A 263 3.81 -12.49 1.09
CA LYS A 263 4.78 -13.57 0.94
C LYS A 263 4.75 -14.55 2.08
N VAL A 264 4.70 -14.10 3.34
CA VAL A 264 4.70 -14.97 4.52
C VAL A 264 3.42 -15.81 4.61
N PHE A 265 2.26 -15.19 4.33
CA PHE A 265 0.97 -15.90 4.33
C PHE A 265 0.65 -16.60 3.00
N ASN A 266 1.57 -16.61 2.04
CA ASN A 266 1.34 -17.16 0.69
C ASN A 266 0.05 -16.63 0.04
N TRP A 267 -0.30 -15.36 0.33
CA TRP A 267 -1.45 -14.69 -0.25
C TRP A 267 -1.16 -14.36 -1.72
N PRO A 268 -2.01 -14.76 -2.68
CA PRO A 268 -1.75 -14.58 -4.10
C PRO A 268 -1.96 -13.13 -4.55
N GLY A 269 -1.14 -12.22 -4.06
CA GLY A 269 -1.17 -10.80 -4.36
C GLY A 269 -0.01 -10.33 -5.23
N ALA A 270 -0.06 -9.06 -5.65
CA ALA A 270 0.95 -8.44 -6.51
C ALA A 270 2.32 -8.31 -5.80
N GLY A 271 2.34 -8.12 -4.47
CA GLY A 271 3.56 -8.11 -3.68
C GLY A 271 4.24 -9.48 -3.63
N HIS A 272 3.47 -10.56 -3.59
CA HIS A 272 4.00 -11.91 -3.68
C HIS A 272 4.76 -12.15 -5.00
N ILE A 273 4.12 -11.79 -6.13
CA ILE A 273 4.74 -11.90 -7.47
C ILE A 273 5.97 -11.00 -7.57
N HIS A 274 5.94 -9.82 -6.97
CA HIS A 274 7.07 -8.90 -7.00
C HIS A 274 8.33 -9.54 -6.39
N ILE A 275 8.22 -10.22 -5.24
CA ILE A 275 9.35 -10.93 -4.62
C ILE A 275 9.82 -12.09 -5.51
N ASP A 276 8.90 -12.86 -6.07
CA ASP A 276 9.26 -13.99 -6.92
C ASP A 276 9.96 -13.54 -8.21
N SER A 277 9.45 -12.47 -8.83
CA SER A 277 10.07 -11.85 -10.00
C SER A 277 11.45 -11.24 -9.67
N LEU A 278 11.62 -10.71 -8.45
CA LEU A 278 12.92 -10.21 -8.00
C LEU A 278 13.93 -11.34 -7.87
N ALA A 279 13.53 -12.45 -7.26
CA ALA A 279 14.39 -13.65 -7.12
C ALA A 279 14.76 -14.26 -8.49
N ALA A 280 13.81 -14.24 -9.43
CA ALA A 280 14.01 -14.75 -10.79
C ALA A 280 14.66 -13.74 -11.76
N ARG A 281 14.87 -12.47 -11.33
CA ARG A 281 15.36 -11.38 -12.18
C ARG A 281 14.47 -11.09 -13.40
N ASP A 282 13.16 -11.23 -13.24
CA ASP A 282 12.17 -10.92 -14.27
C ASP A 282 11.91 -9.39 -14.29
N TYR A 283 12.85 -8.66 -14.90
CA TYR A 283 12.83 -7.21 -14.91
C TYR A 283 11.60 -6.59 -15.59
N PRO A 284 11.04 -7.15 -16.68
CA PRO A 284 9.78 -6.63 -17.23
C PRO A 284 8.66 -6.54 -16.18
N VAL A 285 8.47 -7.58 -15.36
CA VAL A 285 7.47 -7.57 -14.28
C VAL A 285 7.80 -6.51 -13.23
N LEU A 286 9.07 -6.44 -12.78
CA LEU A 286 9.51 -5.48 -11.78
C LEU A 286 9.35 -4.03 -12.27
N MET A 287 9.72 -3.75 -13.51
CA MET A 287 9.58 -2.42 -14.13
C MET A 287 8.11 -2.03 -14.28
N GLY A 288 7.28 -2.93 -14.81
CA GLY A 288 5.85 -2.70 -15.00
C GLY A 288 5.14 -2.45 -13.66
N PHE A 289 5.41 -3.26 -12.65
CA PHE A 289 4.84 -3.10 -11.31
C PHE A 289 5.30 -1.81 -10.63
N THR A 290 6.61 -1.51 -10.65
CA THR A 290 7.14 -0.29 -10.03
C THR A 290 6.60 0.97 -10.70
N LEU A 291 6.47 0.95 -12.04
CA LEU A 291 5.88 2.05 -12.77
C LEU A 291 4.38 2.21 -12.44
N PHE A 292 3.64 1.11 -12.37
CA PHE A 292 2.24 1.12 -11.95
C PHE A 292 2.09 1.77 -10.57
N LEU A 293 2.94 1.41 -9.60
CA LEU A 293 2.94 2.04 -8.27
C LEU A 293 3.31 3.53 -8.33
N ALA A 294 4.24 3.93 -9.19
CA ALA A 294 4.61 5.34 -9.38
C ALA A 294 3.41 6.15 -9.91
N VAL A 295 2.67 5.61 -10.88
CA VAL A 295 1.43 6.23 -11.39
C VAL A 295 0.38 6.34 -10.29
N LEU A 296 0.14 5.26 -9.53
CA LEU A 296 -0.79 5.28 -8.40
C LEU A 296 -0.39 6.29 -7.31
N THR A 297 0.90 6.42 -7.02
CA THR A 297 1.41 7.41 -6.07
C THR A 297 1.10 8.84 -6.53
N ILE A 298 1.29 9.12 -7.80
CA ILE A 298 0.99 10.43 -8.38
C ILE A 298 -0.52 10.69 -8.35
N VAL A 299 -1.34 9.70 -8.72
CA VAL A 299 -2.81 9.80 -8.66
C VAL A 299 -3.27 9.97 -7.21
N GLY A 300 -2.70 9.21 -6.27
CA GLY A 300 -2.99 9.32 -4.83
C GLY A 300 -2.68 10.72 -4.28
N ASN A 301 -1.51 11.26 -4.64
CA ASN A 301 -1.13 12.62 -4.25
C ASN A 301 -2.08 13.67 -4.83
N LEU A 302 -2.49 13.52 -6.11
CA LEU A 302 -3.45 14.42 -6.73
C LEU A 302 -4.82 14.35 -6.04
N LEU A 303 -5.28 13.16 -5.68
CA LEU A 303 -6.50 12.96 -4.91
C LEU A 303 -6.40 13.57 -3.51
N ALA A 304 -5.26 13.38 -2.82
CA ALA A 304 -5.00 14.02 -1.53
C ALA A 304 -5.08 15.56 -1.62
N ASP A 305 -4.45 16.15 -2.63
CA ASP A 305 -4.50 17.59 -2.88
C ASP A 305 -5.95 18.09 -3.14
N VAL A 306 -6.73 17.33 -3.91
CA VAL A 306 -8.14 17.66 -4.20
C VAL A 306 -9.00 17.53 -2.95
N LEU A 307 -8.84 16.46 -2.16
CA LEU A 307 -9.56 16.24 -0.92
C LEU A 307 -9.22 17.33 0.10
N TYR A 308 -7.95 17.72 0.20
CA TYR A 308 -7.49 18.77 1.07
C TYR A 308 -8.10 20.14 0.67
N ALA A 309 -8.06 20.47 -0.64
CA ALA A 309 -8.69 21.70 -1.15
C ALA A 309 -10.22 21.72 -0.99
N TRP A 310 -10.85 20.55 -0.90
CA TRP A 310 -12.28 20.42 -0.59
C TRP A 310 -12.56 20.58 0.91
N ALA A 311 -11.72 20.01 1.77
CA ALA A 311 -11.87 20.06 3.23
C ALA A 311 -11.55 21.44 3.80
N ASP A 312 -10.56 22.16 3.25
CA ASP A 312 -10.18 23.54 3.66
C ASP A 312 -10.27 24.52 2.48
N PRO A 313 -11.39 25.29 2.37
CA PRO A 313 -11.58 26.28 1.31
C PRO A 313 -10.56 27.44 1.31
N ARG A 314 -9.84 27.66 2.41
CA ARG A 314 -8.88 28.79 2.56
C ARG A 314 -7.66 28.64 1.65
N ILE A 315 -7.35 27.42 1.24
CA ILE A 315 -6.20 27.11 0.35
C ILE A 315 -6.47 27.53 -1.09
N ARG A 316 -7.74 27.62 -1.49
CA ARG A 316 -8.14 28.03 -2.85
C ARG A 316 -7.74 29.46 -3.20
N VAL A 317 -7.38 30.27 -2.23
CA VAL A 317 -7.12 31.72 -2.40
C VAL A 317 -5.61 32.01 -2.60
N ARG A 318 -4.74 31.05 -2.31
CA ARG A 318 -3.26 31.23 -2.38
C ARG A 318 -2.57 30.55 -3.56
N SER A 319 -3.30 29.93 -4.47
CA SER A 319 -2.71 29.22 -5.63
C SER A 319 -3.02 29.90 -6.97
#